data_263cc2c4380b8550972506a602a3f391
#
_entry.id   263cc2c4380b8550972506a602a3f391
#
_cell.length_a   1.000
_cell.length_b   1.000
_cell.length_c   1.000
_cell.angle_alpha   90.00
_cell.angle_beta   90.00
_cell.angle_gamma   90.00
#
_symmetry.space_group_name_H-M   'P 1'
#
loop_
_entity.id
_entity.type
_entity.pdbx_description
1 polymer ?
#
loop_
_entity_poly.entity_id
_entity_poly.type
_entity_poly.pdbx_seq_one_letter_code
_entity_poly.pdbx_strand_id
1 'polypeptide(L)'
;EYDLTRLVAQLGTRGKPVIALFDGLGLSGNPQMRIPVQQSLEQIQQFFDVKPMTGDVDKLPENTRIVMIVHPQNVSDRSQYTIDQWALGGGATVVFVDPWAENQVGFRGQPPADASSDLPKLFKAWGVGFDKSKSATDLKYAMRAQRMIDGRPVSMVNLPWMAVRADALNKKEAILAQLQALVLTNVGSFTT
;
A
#
# COMPACT_ATOMS: atom_id res chain seq x y z
N GLU A 1 26.82 1.21 -7.68
CA GLU A 1 26.73 2.56 -7.04
C GLU A 1 25.61 2.61 -5.99
N TYR A 2 24.42 2.15 -6.30
CA TYR A 2 23.27 2.10 -5.38
C TYR A 2 23.57 1.26 -4.11
N ASP A 3 24.14 0.07 -4.26
CA ASP A 3 24.44 -0.83 -3.11
C ASP A 3 25.51 -0.27 -2.21
N LEU A 4 26.51 0.45 -2.74
CA LEU A 4 27.55 1.09 -1.96
C LEU A 4 27.00 2.27 -1.16
N THR A 5 26.20 3.14 -1.80
CA THR A 5 25.52 4.26 -1.13
C THR A 5 24.61 3.77 -0.02
N ARG A 6 23.92 2.66 -0.26
CA ARG A 6 23.06 1.96 0.70
C ARG A 6 23.85 1.47 1.92
N LEU A 7 24.99 0.80 1.72
CA LEU A 7 25.86 0.33 2.80
C LEU A 7 26.42 1.50 3.65
N VAL A 8 26.85 2.57 2.99
CA VAL A 8 27.34 3.78 3.67
C VAL A 8 26.24 4.42 4.51
N ALA A 9 25.00 4.53 3.99
CA ALA A 9 23.87 5.06 4.74
C ALA A 9 23.53 4.19 5.96
N GLN A 10 23.62 2.86 5.86
CA GLN A 10 23.41 1.94 6.97
C GLN A 10 24.47 2.06 8.07
N LEU A 11 25.72 2.28 7.70
CA LEU A 11 26.84 2.43 8.65
C LEU A 11 26.84 3.80 9.36
N GLY A 12 26.28 4.83 8.71
CA GLY A 12 26.22 6.20 9.24
C GLY A 12 25.07 6.47 10.21
N THR A 13 24.07 5.59 10.30
CA THR A 13 22.87 5.81 11.10
C THR A 13 22.94 5.01 12.41
N ARG A 14 22.89 5.70 13.56
CA ARG A 14 22.76 5.04 14.87
C ARG A 14 21.35 4.47 15.03
N GLY A 15 21.16 3.21 14.62
CA GLY A 15 19.88 2.50 14.64
C GLY A 15 19.04 2.69 13.37
N LYS A 16 18.11 1.76 13.11
CA LYS A 16 17.20 1.86 11.98
C LYS A 16 16.15 2.95 12.24
N PRO A 17 15.82 3.78 11.25
CA PRO A 17 14.68 4.70 11.37
C PRO A 17 13.38 3.92 11.55
N VAL A 18 12.44 4.46 12.32
CA VAL A 18 11.18 3.81 12.66
C VAL A 18 10.10 4.12 11.62
N ILE A 19 9.39 3.08 11.19
CA ILE A 19 8.12 3.18 10.48
C ILE A 19 6.99 2.79 11.45
N ALA A 20 6.04 3.71 11.67
CA ALA A 20 4.77 3.38 12.32
C ALA A 20 3.80 2.82 11.26
N LEU A 21 3.49 1.53 11.33
CA LEU A 21 2.70 0.82 10.31
C LEU A 21 1.27 0.56 10.78
N PHE A 22 0.30 1.13 10.08
CA PHE A 22 -1.12 0.75 10.17
C PHE A 22 -1.40 -0.28 9.09
N ASP A 23 -1.58 -1.54 9.49
CA ASP A 23 -1.58 -2.71 8.60
C ASP A 23 -2.97 -3.35 8.50
N GLY A 24 -3.72 -2.99 7.48
CA GLY A 24 -5.04 -3.56 7.20
C GLY A 24 -5.02 -4.86 6.39
N LEU A 25 -3.87 -5.23 5.78
CA LEU A 25 -3.71 -6.46 4.99
C LEU A 25 -3.01 -7.59 5.75
N GLY A 26 -2.53 -7.34 6.98
CA GLY A 26 -1.79 -8.35 7.73
C GLY A 26 -0.39 -8.62 7.17
N LEU A 27 0.27 -7.61 6.59
CA LEU A 27 1.63 -7.73 6.05
C LEU A 27 2.63 -8.17 7.13
N SER A 28 2.36 -7.77 8.38
CA SER A 28 3.17 -8.13 9.55
C SER A 28 3.10 -9.61 9.92
N GLY A 29 2.22 -10.37 9.25
CA GLY A 29 1.98 -11.77 9.57
C GLY A 29 1.31 -11.96 10.94
N ASN A 30 1.17 -13.21 11.34
CA ASN A 30 0.66 -13.58 12.66
C ASN A 30 1.37 -14.84 13.16
N PRO A 31 2.34 -14.72 14.09
CA PRO A 31 3.08 -15.88 14.61
C PRO A 31 2.18 -16.93 15.30
N GLN A 32 1.09 -16.49 15.95
CA GLN A 32 0.15 -17.41 16.62
C GLN A 32 -0.62 -18.28 15.63
N MET A 33 -0.93 -17.71 14.44
CA MET A 33 -1.58 -18.41 13.35
C MET A 33 -0.60 -19.03 12.34
N ARG A 34 0.71 -18.93 12.60
CA ARG A 34 1.79 -19.35 11.69
C ARG A 34 1.71 -18.70 10.31
N ILE A 35 1.22 -17.46 10.26
CA ILE A 35 1.22 -16.65 9.05
C ILE A 35 2.54 -15.87 8.99
N PRO A 36 3.38 -16.09 7.97
CA PRO A 36 4.67 -15.40 7.86
C PRO A 36 4.47 -13.92 7.54
N VAL A 37 5.47 -13.12 7.83
CA VAL A 37 5.57 -11.73 7.35
C VAL A 37 5.59 -11.76 5.81
N GLN A 38 4.93 -10.81 5.19
CA GLN A 38 4.93 -10.68 3.73
C GLN A 38 6.31 -10.24 3.23
N GLN A 39 6.76 -10.81 2.12
CA GLN A 39 8.10 -10.56 1.54
C GLN A 39 8.38 -9.06 1.31
N SER A 40 7.37 -8.29 0.91
CA SER A 40 7.49 -6.84 0.73
C SER A 40 7.84 -6.13 2.05
N LEU A 41 7.22 -6.55 3.15
CA LEU A 41 7.51 -5.98 4.46
C LEU A 41 8.88 -6.45 4.99
N GLU A 42 9.26 -7.69 4.75
CA GLU A 42 10.60 -8.19 5.09
C GLU A 42 11.71 -7.36 4.43
N GLN A 43 11.52 -6.97 3.17
CA GLN A 43 12.46 -6.08 2.47
C GLN A 43 12.54 -4.70 3.12
N ILE A 44 11.42 -4.12 3.55
CA ILE A 44 11.38 -2.85 4.28
C ILE A 44 12.09 -2.98 5.63
N GLN A 45 11.88 -4.08 6.34
CA GLN A 45 12.50 -4.35 7.64
C GLN A 45 14.03 -4.49 7.59
N GLN A 46 14.60 -4.71 6.42
CA GLN A 46 16.06 -4.67 6.26
C GLN A 46 16.63 -3.27 6.57
N PHE A 47 15.86 -2.20 6.28
CA PHE A 47 16.28 -0.81 6.39
C PHE A 47 15.64 -0.05 7.54
N PHE A 48 14.45 -0.46 7.95
CA PHE A 48 13.62 0.23 8.91
C PHE A 48 13.24 -0.68 10.07
N ASP A 49 13.07 -0.09 11.25
CA ASP A 49 12.41 -0.73 12.38
C ASP A 49 10.90 -0.49 12.24
N VAL A 50 10.16 -1.53 11.82
CA VAL A 50 8.72 -1.42 11.58
C VAL A 50 7.97 -1.74 12.85
N LYS A 51 7.17 -0.77 13.34
CA LYS A 51 6.32 -0.88 14.52
C LYS A 51 4.85 -0.96 14.09
N PRO A 52 4.20 -2.13 14.19
CA PRO A 52 2.78 -2.24 13.92
C PRO A 52 1.97 -1.43 14.91
N MET A 53 1.02 -0.63 14.39
CA MET A 53 0.07 0.16 15.17
C MET A 53 -1.27 -0.57 15.22
N THR A 54 -1.80 -0.78 16.40
CA THR A 54 -3.07 -1.49 16.60
C THR A 54 -3.96 -0.74 17.58
N GLY A 55 -5.28 -0.82 17.37
CA GLY A 55 -6.26 -0.15 18.24
C GLY A 55 -6.21 1.38 18.14
N ASP A 56 -6.50 2.04 19.24
CA ASP A 56 -6.47 3.50 19.33
C ASP A 56 -5.04 3.99 19.59
N VAL A 57 -4.53 4.75 18.64
CA VAL A 57 -3.15 5.27 18.69
C VAL A 57 -3.17 6.76 19.01
N ASP A 58 -2.72 7.11 20.21
CA ASP A 58 -2.61 8.51 20.67
C ASP A 58 -1.28 9.13 20.37
N LYS A 59 -0.23 8.31 20.34
CA LYS A 59 1.13 8.76 20.17
C LYS A 59 1.90 7.78 19.28
N LEU A 60 2.65 8.31 18.34
CA LEU A 60 3.56 7.51 17.52
C LEU A 60 4.79 7.09 18.32
N PRO A 61 5.43 5.97 17.95
CA PRO A 61 6.70 5.55 18.55
C PRO A 61 7.77 6.64 18.46
N GLU A 62 8.66 6.65 19.42
CA GLU A 62 9.83 7.54 19.37
C GLU A 62 10.66 7.23 18.12
N ASN A 63 11.31 8.27 17.59
CA ASN A 63 12.11 8.18 16.36
C ASN A 63 11.33 7.73 15.11
N THR A 64 9.99 7.82 15.10
CA THR A 64 9.21 7.63 13.88
C THR A 64 9.70 8.60 12.81
N ARG A 65 9.98 8.08 11.62
CA ARG A 65 10.36 8.85 10.43
C ARG A 65 9.27 8.81 9.36
N ILE A 66 8.53 7.72 9.32
CA ILE A 66 7.48 7.51 8.33
C ILE A 66 6.26 6.92 9.04
N VAL A 67 5.09 7.45 8.74
CA VAL A 67 3.81 6.80 9.00
C VAL A 67 3.37 6.10 7.72
N MET A 68 3.24 4.78 7.76
CA MET A 68 2.82 3.97 6.64
C MET A 68 1.46 3.35 6.93
N ILE A 69 0.50 3.62 6.07
CA ILE A 69 -0.88 3.17 6.21
C ILE A 69 -1.20 2.29 5.02
N VAL A 70 -1.49 1.02 5.26
CA VAL A 70 -1.76 0.04 4.22
C VAL A 70 -3.17 -0.49 4.40
N HIS A 71 -4.00 -0.27 3.40
CA HIS A 71 -5.36 -0.76 3.32
C HIS A 71 -6.20 -0.45 4.58
N PRO A 72 -6.37 0.84 4.94
CA PRO A 72 -7.10 1.22 6.14
C PRO A 72 -8.59 0.92 6.01
N GLN A 73 -9.13 0.02 6.83
CA GLN A 73 -10.55 -0.27 6.90
C GLN A 73 -11.18 0.20 8.20
N ASN A 74 -10.46 0.11 9.32
CA ASN A 74 -10.99 0.38 10.66
C ASN A 74 -10.01 1.23 11.48
N VAL A 75 -9.49 2.32 10.90
CA VAL A 75 -8.64 3.25 11.64
C VAL A 75 -9.53 4.19 12.45
N SER A 76 -9.41 4.16 13.77
CA SER A 76 -10.24 4.96 14.68
C SER A 76 -10.03 6.47 14.46
N ASP A 77 -11.02 7.27 14.84
CA ASP A 77 -10.93 8.73 14.75
C ASP A 77 -9.74 9.29 15.54
N ARG A 78 -9.40 8.66 16.64
CA ARG A 78 -8.26 9.02 17.48
C ARG A 78 -6.94 8.77 16.75
N SER A 79 -6.81 7.61 16.13
CA SER A 79 -5.64 7.28 15.31
C SER A 79 -5.55 8.18 14.08
N GLN A 80 -6.68 8.48 13.42
CA GLN A 80 -6.70 9.43 12.29
C GLN A 80 -6.25 10.82 12.70
N TYR A 81 -6.66 11.29 13.88
CA TYR A 81 -6.17 12.57 14.42
C TYR A 81 -4.66 12.56 14.65
N THR A 82 -4.11 11.48 15.23
CA THR A 82 -2.66 11.35 15.44
C THR A 82 -1.89 11.36 14.12
N ILE A 83 -2.42 10.69 13.08
CA ILE A 83 -1.85 10.69 11.73
C ILE A 83 -1.91 12.09 11.11
N ASP A 84 -3.04 12.78 11.25
CA ASP A 84 -3.22 14.14 10.74
C ASP A 84 -2.22 15.12 11.36
N GLN A 85 -2.10 15.11 12.69
CA GLN A 85 -1.14 15.97 13.40
C GLN A 85 0.30 15.68 13.00
N TRP A 86 0.64 14.42 12.76
CA TRP A 86 1.95 14.02 12.24
C TRP A 86 2.19 14.61 10.83
N ALA A 87 1.23 14.47 9.92
CA ALA A 87 1.33 14.96 8.56
C ALA A 87 1.41 16.49 8.51
N LEU A 88 0.57 17.20 9.28
CA LEU A 88 0.59 18.65 9.43
C LEU A 88 1.89 19.17 10.02
N GLY A 89 2.54 18.40 10.89
CA GLY A 89 3.87 18.67 11.43
C GLY A 89 5.01 18.46 10.44
N GLY A 90 4.72 18.11 9.17
CA GLY A 90 5.71 17.84 8.13
C GLY A 90 6.27 16.40 8.18
N GLY A 91 5.63 15.50 8.90
CA GLY A 91 6.00 14.09 8.98
C GLY A 91 5.70 13.34 7.68
N ALA A 92 6.66 12.52 7.21
CA ALA A 92 6.47 11.71 6.01
C ALA A 92 5.34 10.69 6.23
N THR A 93 4.35 10.72 5.34
CA THR A 93 3.18 9.83 5.40
C THR A 93 2.97 9.17 4.04
N VAL A 94 2.83 7.84 4.04
CA VAL A 94 2.58 7.04 2.84
C VAL A 94 1.29 6.27 3.05
N VAL A 95 0.33 6.43 2.15
CA VAL A 95 -0.99 5.81 2.24
C VAL A 95 -1.26 4.96 1.01
N PHE A 96 -1.61 3.70 1.23
CA PHE A 96 -2.05 2.77 0.20
C PHE A 96 -3.52 2.43 0.44
N VAL A 97 -4.36 2.82 -0.51
CA VAL A 97 -5.81 2.53 -0.52
C VAL A 97 -6.20 1.91 -1.85
N ASP A 98 -7.12 0.99 -1.81
CA ASP A 98 -7.62 0.28 -2.98
C ASP A 98 -9.15 0.25 -3.00
N PRO A 99 -9.77 0.36 -4.19
CA PRO A 99 -11.17 0.01 -4.38
C PRO A 99 -11.46 -1.47 -4.10
N TRP A 100 -10.47 -2.34 -4.36
CA TRP A 100 -10.58 -3.78 -4.17
C TRP A 100 -9.20 -4.41 -3.97
N ALA A 101 -8.88 -4.85 -2.76
CA ALA A 101 -7.65 -5.58 -2.45
C ALA A 101 -7.82 -7.08 -2.72
N GLU A 102 -7.26 -7.59 -3.81
CA GLU A 102 -7.34 -9.00 -4.18
C GLU A 102 -6.68 -9.94 -3.16
N ASN A 103 -5.68 -9.43 -2.44
CA ASN A 103 -4.95 -10.19 -1.42
C ASN A 103 -5.68 -10.27 -0.07
N GLN A 104 -6.79 -9.53 0.09
CA GLN A 104 -7.56 -9.61 1.31
C GLN A 104 -8.37 -10.91 1.33
N VAL A 105 -8.02 -11.81 2.25
CA VAL A 105 -8.69 -13.08 2.43
C VAL A 105 -9.73 -12.96 3.53
N GLY A 106 -10.99 -13.18 3.18
CA GLY A 106 -12.08 -13.22 4.13
C GLY A 106 -12.16 -14.55 4.91
N PHE A 107 -13.21 -14.69 5.70
CA PHE A 107 -13.45 -15.89 6.51
C PHE A 107 -13.49 -17.14 5.62
N ARG A 108 -12.76 -18.19 6.00
CA ARG A 108 -12.62 -19.48 5.27
C ARG A 108 -12.10 -19.35 3.83
N GLY A 109 -11.29 -18.32 3.54
CA GLY A 109 -10.71 -18.14 2.21
C GLY A 109 -11.68 -17.60 1.16
N GLN A 110 -12.87 -17.16 1.55
CA GLN A 110 -13.82 -16.51 0.66
C GLN A 110 -13.46 -15.02 0.49
N PRO A 111 -13.79 -14.38 -0.64
CA PRO A 111 -13.64 -12.93 -0.76
C PRO A 111 -14.42 -12.22 0.35
N PRO A 112 -13.88 -11.17 0.97
CA PRO A 112 -14.62 -10.37 1.94
C PRO A 112 -15.80 -9.67 1.28
N ALA A 113 -16.82 -9.31 2.04
CA ALA A 113 -17.98 -8.56 1.54
C ALA A 113 -17.58 -7.16 1.04
N ASP A 114 -16.57 -6.54 1.70
CA ASP A 114 -15.94 -5.29 1.28
C ASP A 114 -14.42 -5.46 1.37
N ALA A 115 -13.76 -5.40 0.22
CA ALA A 115 -12.30 -5.44 0.08
C ALA A 115 -11.75 -4.05 -0.26
N SER A 116 -12.53 -3.00 -0.10
CA SER A 116 -12.09 -1.62 -0.31
C SER A 116 -11.48 -1.03 0.95
N SER A 117 -10.68 -0.01 0.78
CA SER A 117 -10.13 0.79 1.87
C SER A 117 -10.24 2.28 1.56
N ASP A 118 -10.38 3.10 2.61
CA ASP A 118 -10.51 4.54 2.48
C ASP A 118 -10.21 5.24 3.80
N LEU A 119 -9.87 6.53 3.71
CA LEU A 119 -9.72 7.44 4.85
C LEU A 119 -10.49 8.75 4.60
N PRO A 120 -11.83 8.71 4.47
CA PRO A 120 -12.60 9.82 3.93
C PRO A 120 -12.48 11.12 4.74
N LYS A 121 -12.30 11.03 6.07
CA LYS A 121 -12.10 12.20 6.93
C LYS A 121 -10.75 12.87 6.66
N LEU A 122 -9.68 12.08 6.62
CA LEU A 122 -8.32 12.58 6.34
C LEU A 122 -8.21 13.09 4.92
N PHE A 123 -8.67 12.35 3.93
CA PHE A 123 -8.62 12.76 2.54
C PHE A 123 -9.37 14.06 2.30
N LYS A 124 -10.56 14.21 2.89
CA LYS A 124 -11.31 15.47 2.85
C LYS A 124 -10.52 16.64 3.48
N ALA A 125 -9.88 16.41 4.63
CA ALA A 125 -9.08 17.43 5.31
C ALA A 125 -7.84 17.82 4.49
N TRP A 126 -7.23 16.87 3.78
CA TRP A 126 -6.05 17.07 2.95
C TRP A 126 -6.37 17.55 1.53
N GLY A 127 -7.66 17.72 1.17
CA GLY A 127 -8.08 18.14 -0.17
C GLY A 127 -7.89 17.08 -1.23
N VAL A 128 -7.87 15.79 -0.84
CA VAL A 128 -7.70 14.65 -1.74
C VAL A 128 -9.06 13.96 -1.92
N GLY A 129 -9.47 13.77 -3.19
CA GLY A 129 -10.64 12.96 -3.53
C GLY A 129 -10.24 11.53 -3.87
N PHE A 130 -10.97 10.56 -3.32
CA PHE A 130 -10.84 9.13 -3.64
C PHE A 130 -12.24 8.50 -3.66
N ASP A 131 -12.56 7.76 -4.73
CA ASP A 131 -13.83 7.03 -4.84
C ASP A 131 -13.54 5.52 -4.82
N LYS A 132 -13.71 4.92 -3.65
CA LYS A 132 -13.48 3.48 -3.44
C LYS A 132 -14.43 2.57 -4.23
N SER A 133 -15.47 3.10 -4.86
CA SER A 133 -16.39 2.34 -5.71
C SER A 133 -15.93 2.22 -7.16
N LYS A 134 -14.84 2.89 -7.53
CA LYS A 134 -14.34 2.96 -8.92
C LYS A 134 -12.91 2.46 -9.03
N SER A 135 -12.68 1.56 -9.96
CA SER A 135 -11.33 1.16 -10.37
C SER A 135 -10.93 1.89 -11.65
N ALA A 136 -9.69 2.37 -11.68
CA ALA A 136 -9.09 2.93 -12.88
C ALA A 136 -8.72 1.79 -13.84
N THR A 137 -9.05 1.95 -15.12
CA THR A 137 -8.76 0.97 -16.16
C THR A 137 -8.33 1.64 -17.46
N ASP A 138 -7.46 0.96 -18.23
CA ASP A 138 -7.03 1.41 -19.55
C ASP A 138 -6.85 0.20 -20.46
N LEU A 139 -7.58 0.20 -21.59
CA LEU A 139 -7.53 -0.89 -22.59
C LEU A 139 -6.13 -1.09 -23.18
N LYS A 140 -5.33 -0.03 -23.29
CA LYS A 140 -3.96 -0.09 -23.85
C LYS A 140 -3.03 -0.95 -22.97
N TYR A 141 -3.24 -0.89 -21.66
CA TYR A 141 -2.40 -1.56 -20.66
C TYR A 141 -3.07 -2.78 -20.02
N ALA A 142 -4.33 -3.05 -20.39
CA ALA A 142 -5.09 -4.16 -19.82
C ALA A 142 -4.41 -5.51 -20.12
N MET A 143 -4.29 -6.33 -19.09
CA MET A 143 -3.73 -7.67 -19.19
C MET A 143 -4.78 -8.67 -19.68
N ARG A 144 -4.32 -9.79 -20.21
CA ARG A 144 -5.20 -10.92 -20.54
C ARG A 144 -5.10 -11.97 -19.44
N ALA A 145 -6.25 -12.49 -19.03
CA ALA A 145 -6.35 -13.60 -18.11
C ALA A 145 -7.05 -14.79 -18.79
N GLN A 146 -6.71 -15.98 -18.36
CA GLN A 146 -7.43 -17.19 -18.78
C GLN A 146 -8.60 -17.45 -17.82
N ARG A 147 -9.78 -17.63 -18.37
CA ARG A 147 -10.98 -18.07 -17.63
C ARG A 147 -11.46 -19.41 -18.18
N MET A 148 -11.89 -20.30 -17.28
CA MET A 148 -12.57 -21.52 -17.68
C MET A 148 -14.04 -21.19 -17.99
N ILE A 149 -14.45 -21.38 -19.25
CA ILE A 149 -15.84 -21.25 -19.70
C ILE A 149 -16.23 -22.59 -20.30
N ASP A 150 -17.24 -23.23 -19.76
CA ASP A 150 -17.69 -24.57 -20.17
C ASP A 150 -16.56 -25.62 -20.28
N GLY A 151 -15.67 -25.59 -19.29
CA GLY A 151 -14.53 -26.50 -19.22
C GLY A 151 -13.37 -26.20 -20.20
N ARG A 152 -13.42 -25.09 -20.94
CA ARG A 152 -12.39 -24.67 -21.88
C ARG A 152 -11.70 -23.40 -21.43
N PRO A 153 -10.35 -23.30 -21.51
CA PRO A 153 -9.65 -22.06 -21.19
C PRO A 153 -9.86 -21.02 -22.31
N VAL A 154 -10.48 -19.91 -21.94
CA VAL A 154 -10.71 -18.76 -22.85
C VAL A 154 -9.87 -17.59 -22.36
N SER A 155 -9.07 -17.02 -23.26
CA SER A 155 -8.28 -15.82 -22.96
C SER A 155 -9.14 -14.57 -23.14
N MET A 156 -9.33 -13.83 -22.04
CA MET A 156 -10.16 -12.61 -22.00
C MET A 156 -9.32 -11.41 -21.53
N VAL A 157 -9.70 -10.22 -21.97
CA VAL A 157 -9.13 -8.97 -21.43
C VAL A 157 -9.65 -8.79 -20.00
N ASN A 158 -8.74 -8.61 -19.07
CA ASN A 158 -9.03 -8.31 -17.67
C ASN A 158 -8.73 -6.83 -17.41
N LEU A 159 -9.73 -5.99 -17.58
CA LEU A 159 -9.59 -4.52 -17.51
C LEU A 159 -8.97 -4.02 -16.19
N PRO A 160 -9.35 -4.54 -15.01
CA PRO A 160 -8.76 -4.11 -13.75
C PRO A 160 -7.27 -4.47 -13.57
N TRP A 161 -6.75 -5.35 -14.39
CA TRP A 161 -5.33 -5.74 -14.36
C TRP A 161 -4.58 -5.05 -15.47
N MET A 162 -3.66 -4.17 -15.10
CA MET A 162 -2.90 -3.36 -16.06
C MET A 162 -1.41 -3.56 -15.88
N ALA A 163 -0.70 -3.72 -17.01
CA ALA A 163 0.76 -3.64 -17.07
C ALA A 163 1.15 -2.29 -17.67
N VAL A 164 1.22 -1.26 -16.82
CA VAL A 164 1.58 0.11 -17.22
C VAL A 164 3.06 0.15 -17.54
N ARG A 165 3.39 0.50 -18.78
CA ARG A 165 4.76 0.50 -19.27
C ARG A 165 5.44 1.85 -19.08
N ALA A 166 6.76 1.87 -19.30
CA ALA A 166 7.61 3.02 -19.14
C ALA A 166 7.14 4.29 -19.89
N ASP A 167 6.42 4.12 -21.00
CA ASP A 167 5.88 5.21 -21.82
C ASP A 167 4.74 6.00 -21.12
N ALA A 168 4.07 5.39 -20.14
CA ALA A 168 3.03 6.01 -19.35
C ALA A 168 3.47 6.41 -17.94
N LEU A 169 4.71 6.11 -17.55
CA LEU A 169 5.24 6.47 -16.25
C LEU A 169 5.88 7.87 -16.28
N ASN A 170 5.59 8.70 -15.28
CA ASN A 170 6.22 10.01 -15.16
C ASN A 170 7.71 9.87 -14.82
N LYS A 171 8.58 9.94 -15.81
CA LYS A 171 10.04 9.79 -15.67
C LYS A 171 10.73 10.94 -14.92
N LYS A 172 10.02 12.04 -14.65
CA LYS A 172 10.54 13.15 -13.82
C LYS A 172 10.51 12.79 -12.33
N GLU A 173 9.66 11.85 -11.94
CA GLU A 173 9.58 11.36 -10.58
C GLU A 173 10.67 10.33 -10.30
N ALA A 174 11.51 10.58 -9.30
CA ALA A 174 12.66 9.72 -8.97
C ALA A 174 12.27 8.25 -8.73
N ILE A 175 11.10 8.02 -8.10
CA ILE A 175 10.57 6.67 -7.81
C ILE A 175 10.22 5.92 -9.10
N LEU A 176 9.73 6.63 -10.13
CA LEU A 176 9.25 6.04 -11.39
C LEU A 176 10.31 6.06 -12.50
N ALA A 177 11.39 6.82 -12.32
CA ALA A 177 12.37 7.09 -13.37
C ALA A 177 13.02 5.83 -13.96
N GLN A 178 13.30 4.83 -13.11
CA GLN A 178 13.98 3.60 -13.50
C GLN A 178 13.02 2.42 -13.76
N LEU A 179 11.73 2.56 -13.44
CA LEU A 179 10.76 1.49 -13.67
C LEU A 179 10.51 1.28 -15.16
N GLN A 180 10.58 0.04 -15.61
CA GLN A 180 10.25 -0.35 -16.99
C GLN A 180 8.76 -0.67 -17.14
N ALA A 181 8.16 -1.20 -16.10
CA ALA A 181 6.73 -1.48 -16.04
C ALA A 181 6.26 -1.50 -14.58
N LEU A 182 4.97 -1.25 -14.38
CA LEU A 182 4.28 -1.39 -13.10
C LEU A 182 3.01 -2.19 -13.33
N VAL A 183 2.87 -3.31 -12.62
CA VAL A 183 1.65 -4.11 -12.65
C VAL A 183 0.71 -3.57 -11.56
N LEU A 184 -0.48 -3.20 -11.96
CA LEU A 184 -1.53 -2.66 -11.10
C LEU A 184 -2.76 -3.54 -11.20
N THR A 185 -3.37 -3.85 -10.07
CA THR A 185 -4.59 -4.67 -10.00
C THR A 185 -5.65 -3.92 -9.19
N ASN A 186 -6.81 -3.68 -9.79
CA ASN A 186 -7.96 -3.01 -9.14
C ASN A 186 -7.63 -1.65 -8.47
N VAL A 187 -6.70 -0.89 -9.02
CA VAL A 187 -6.30 0.40 -8.46
C VAL A 187 -7.37 1.47 -8.64
N GLY A 188 -7.46 2.37 -7.67
CA GLY A 188 -8.28 3.58 -7.77
C GLY A 188 -7.51 4.75 -8.37
N SER A 189 -8.15 5.91 -8.38
CA SER A 189 -7.54 7.18 -8.76
C SER A 189 -7.79 8.23 -7.70
N PHE A 190 -6.79 9.07 -7.47
CA PHE A 190 -6.93 10.27 -6.66
C PHE A 190 -7.27 11.48 -7.52
N THR A 191 -8.01 12.42 -6.95
CA THR A 191 -8.27 13.76 -7.50
C THR A 191 -7.87 14.81 -6.47
N THR A 192 -7.43 15.95 -6.91
CA THR A 192 -7.09 17.13 -6.10
C THR A 192 -7.97 18.30 -6.50
#